data_8406b7638d60ca18f1b816ff7b9efd10
#
_entry.id   8406b7638d60ca18f1b816ff7b9efd10
#
_cell.length_a   1.000
_cell.length_b   1.000
_cell.length_c   1.000
_cell.angle_alpha   90.00
_cell.angle_beta   90.00
_cell.angle_gamma   90.00
#
_symmetry.space_group_name_H-M   'P 1'
#
loop_
_entity.id
_entity.type
_entity.pdbx_description
1 polymer ?
#
loop_
_entity_poly.entity_id
_entity_poly.type
_entity_poly.pdbx_seq_one_letter_code
_entity_poly.pdbx_strand_id
1 'polypeptide(L)'
;MILLQQIQDIDKLTKVSLELAEAASNYGALKIIFGVFMVVMLLIVLVFVSQSVFLIKRVQGISDVSNKIDNYFEGLSESDIGKEEANSMIREVLNHDSVLIKYYIIRVRSENHISDKENTELKIQRILKNIHSETSTFLNKFRYKSKPLGVYLDVETDTENLFNLMLEQIYIPKEHFQLSQMDQSIELFMQGLKLNYVTKIENS
;
A
#
# COMPACT_ATOMS: atom_id res chain seq x y z
N MET A 1 5.80 74.61 27.66
CA MET A 1 4.99 73.40 27.50
C MET A 1 4.92 72.89 26.05
N ILE A 2 4.80 73.78 25.06
CA ILE A 2 4.69 73.41 23.63
C ILE A 2 5.98 72.76 23.06
N LEU A 3 7.17 73.19 23.46
CA LEU A 3 8.48 72.67 22.99
C LEU A 3 8.72 71.22 23.45
N LEU A 4 8.27 70.84 24.63
CA LEU A 4 8.39 69.44 25.14
C LEU A 4 7.46 68.47 24.41
N GLN A 5 6.32 68.95 23.96
CA GLN A 5 5.40 68.17 23.15
C GLN A 5 5.94 67.94 21.74
N GLN A 6 6.56 68.92 21.12
CA GLN A 6 7.19 68.80 19.80
C GLN A 6 8.38 67.84 19.80
N ILE A 7 9.18 67.81 20.88
CA ILE A 7 10.30 66.90 21.02
C ILE A 7 9.78 65.42 21.16
N GLN A 8 8.71 65.23 21.92
CA GLN A 8 8.07 63.88 22.04
C GLN A 8 7.45 63.37 20.73
N ASP A 9 6.91 64.28 19.91
CA ASP A 9 6.35 63.92 18.61
C ASP A 9 7.43 63.58 17.58
N ILE A 10 8.61 64.28 17.62
CA ILE A 10 9.76 63.96 16.79
C ILE A 10 10.35 62.58 17.17
N ASP A 11 10.47 62.29 18.45
CA ASP A 11 10.96 61.01 18.94
C ASP A 11 10.03 59.84 18.53
N LYS A 12 8.72 60.04 18.59
CA LYS A 12 7.73 59.06 18.09
C LYS A 12 7.84 58.86 16.59
N LEU A 13 7.98 59.95 15.80
CA LEU A 13 8.13 59.86 14.34
C LEU A 13 9.42 59.15 13.95
N THR A 14 10.52 59.42 14.68
CA THR A 14 11.81 58.73 14.44
C THR A 14 11.71 57.23 14.75
N LYS A 15 11.02 56.86 15.83
CA LYS A 15 10.82 55.49 16.20
C LYS A 15 9.97 54.72 15.19
N VAL A 16 8.85 55.32 14.74
CA VAL A 16 8.01 54.78 13.69
C VAL A 16 8.73 54.65 12.35
N SER A 17 9.60 55.63 12.00
CA SER A 17 10.38 55.51 10.75
C SER A 17 11.44 54.42 10.82
N LEU A 18 12.05 54.18 12.00
CA LEU A 18 13.00 53.11 12.22
C LEU A 18 12.32 51.72 12.16
N GLU A 19 11.15 51.58 12.80
CA GLU A 19 10.34 50.39 12.75
C GLU A 19 9.85 50.07 11.32
N LEU A 20 9.49 51.08 10.53
CA LEU A 20 9.14 50.95 9.12
C LEU A 20 10.35 50.56 8.25
N ALA A 21 11.54 51.11 8.50
CA ALA A 21 12.75 50.75 7.79
C ALA A 21 13.19 49.31 8.11
N GLU A 22 13.06 48.90 9.37
CA GLU A 22 13.34 47.55 9.83
C GLU A 22 12.32 46.54 9.27
N ALA A 23 11.04 46.89 9.25
CA ALA A 23 10.00 46.09 8.62
C ALA A 23 10.20 45.99 7.11
N ALA A 24 10.61 47.07 6.43
CA ALA A 24 10.92 47.04 5.00
C ALA A 24 12.15 46.18 4.67
N SER A 25 13.18 46.20 5.51
CA SER A 25 14.36 45.32 5.40
C SER A 25 14.00 43.87 5.61
N ASN A 26 13.20 43.56 6.65
CA ASN A 26 12.71 42.21 6.95
C ASN A 26 11.73 41.71 5.89
N TYR A 27 11.02 42.61 5.18
CA TYR A 27 10.11 42.21 4.10
C TYR A 27 10.84 41.60 2.91
N GLY A 28 12.06 42.08 2.59
CA GLY A 28 12.92 41.46 1.58
C GLY A 28 13.38 40.05 1.98
N ALA A 29 13.82 39.90 3.23
CA ALA A 29 14.21 38.61 3.79
C ALA A 29 13.02 37.66 3.89
N LEU A 30 11.84 38.15 4.30
CA LEU A 30 10.58 37.38 4.33
C LEU A 30 10.18 36.87 2.94
N LYS A 31 10.34 37.66 1.88
CA LYS A 31 10.08 37.21 0.51
C LYS A 31 10.98 36.06 0.08
N ILE A 32 12.25 36.10 0.44
CA ILE A 32 13.23 35.07 0.12
C ILE A 32 12.88 33.80 0.91
N ILE A 33 12.60 33.92 2.22
CA ILE A 33 12.19 32.79 3.06
C ILE A 33 10.90 32.16 2.54
N PHE A 34 9.92 33.00 2.17
CA PHE A 34 8.65 32.49 1.60
C PHE A 34 8.86 31.80 0.24
N GLY A 35 9.74 32.38 -0.61
CA GLY A 35 10.09 31.74 -1.89
C GLY A 35 10.75 30.38 -1.71
N VAL A 36 11.72 30.27 -0.80
CA VAL A 36 12.36 28.99 -0.47
C VAL A 36 11.36 28.01 0.11
N PHE A 37 10.49 28.47 1.03
CA PHE A 37 9.42 27.63 1.61
C PHE A 37 8.47 27.11 0.53
N MET A 38 8.05 27.95 -0.41
CA MET A 38 7.19 27.53 -1.53
C MET A 38 7.86 26.48 -2.42
N VAL A 39 9.16 26.64 -2.72
CA VAL A 39 9.92 25.63 -3.50
C VAL A 39 10.01 24.31 -2.74
N VAL A 40 10.31 24.33 -1.45
CA VAL A 40 10.37 23.13 -0.61
C VAL A 40 9.00 22.44 -0.54
N MET A 41 7.92 23.20 -0.34
CA MET A 41 6.55 22.66 -0.35
C MET A 41 6.18 22.06 -1.69
N LEU A 42 6.59 22.68 -2.80
CA LEU A 42 6.35 22.17 -4.14
C LEU A 42 7.10 20.85 -4.38
N LEU A 43 8.34 20.73 -3.91
CA LEU A 43 9.11 19.49 -3.95
C LEU A 43 8.45 18.38 -3.10
N ILE A 44 7.98 18.69 -1.89
CA ILE A 44 7.25 17.76 -1.04
C ILE A 44 5.98 17.27 -1.75
N VAL A 45 5.21 18.20 -2.35
CA VAL A 45 3.99 17.86 -3.11
C VAL A 45 4.33 16.97 -4.31
N LEU A 46 5.41 17.28 -5.06
CA LEU A 46 5.84 16.43 -6.19
C LEU A 46 6.23 15.02 -5.74
N VAL A 47 6.95 14.89 -4.64
CA VAL A 47 7.30 13.58 -4.07
C VAL A 47 6.04 12.84 -3.63
N PHE A 48 5.11 13.54 -2.98
CA PHE A 48 3.85 12.95 -2.51
C PHE A 48 2.95 12.51 -3.67
N VAL A 49 2.85 13.35 -4.71
CA VAL A 49 2.11 13.01 -5.94
C VAL A 49 2.76 11.84 -6.67
N SER A 50 4.10 11.81 -6.78
CA SER A 50 4.83 10.69 -7.38
C SER A 50 4.58 9.38 -6.64
N GLN A 51 4.64 9.38 -5.30
CA GLN A 51 4.33 8.22 -4.48
C GLN A 51 2.85 7.82 -4.60
N SER A 52 1.94 8.80 -4.64
CA SER A 52 0.51 8.54 -4.81
C SER A 52 0.19 7.96 -6.18
N VAL A 53 0.81 8.46 -7.25
CA VAL A 53 0.65 7.90 -8.62
C VAL A 53 1.20 6.48 -8.70
N PHE A 54 2.32 6.21 -8.01
CA PHE A 54 2.87 4.85 -7.94
C PHE A 54 1.93 3.89 -7.19
N LEU A 55 1.34 4.34 -6.07
CA LEU A 55 0.33 3.59 -5.32
C LEU A 55 -0.96 3.42 -6.12
N ILE A 56 -1.43 4.47 -6.80
CA ILE A 56 -2.63 4.42 -7.65
C ILE A 56 -2.43 3.44 -8.81
N LYS A 57 -1.27 3.44 -9.47
CA LYS A 57 -0.96 2.45 -10.52
C LYS A 57 -0.95 1.02 -9.99
N ARG A 58 -0.45 0.80 -8.77
CA ARG A 58 -0.53 -0.52 -8.11
C ARG A 58 -1.98 -0.89 -7.76
N VAL A 59 -2.76 0.05 -7.23
CA VAL A 59 -4.19 -0.17 -6.92
C VAL A 59 -5.02 -0.34 -8.20
N GLN A 60 -4.72 0.41 -9.25
CA GLN A 60 -5.35 0.20 -10.57
C GLN A 60 -4.98 -1.16 -11.15
N GLY A 61 -3.73 -1.61 -11.01
CA GLY A 61 -3.35 -2.98 -11.39
C GLY A 61 -4.16 -4.03 -10.63
N ILE A 62 -4.46 -3.82 -9.34
CA ILE A 62 -5.33 -4.70 -8.54
C ILE A 62 -6.77 -4.63 -9.06
N SER A 63 -7.29 -3.44 -9.30
CA SER A 63 -8.64 -3.24 -9.84
C SER A 63 -8.78 -3.81 -11.25
N ASP A 64 -7.78 -3.64 -12.10
CA ASP A 64 -7.77 -4.19 -13.46
C ASP A 64 -7.73 -5.71 -13.47
N VAL A 65 -6.98 -6.33 -12.54
CA VAL A 65 -6.96 -7.78 -12.36
C VAL A 65 -8.31 -8.26 -11.82
N SER A 66 -8.86 -7.58 -10.82
CA SER A 66 -10.20 -7.90 -10.27
C SER A 66 -11.28 -7.78 -11.35
N ASN A 67 -11.29 -6.68 -12.10
CA ASN A 67 -12.26 -6.47 -13.19
C ASN A 67 -12.09 -7.48 -14.34
N LYS A 68 -10.86 -7.89 -14.66
CA LYS A 68 -10.61 -8.95 -15.65
C LYS A 68 -11.09 -10.30 -15.14
N ILE A 69 -10.89 -10.60 -13.86
CA ILE A 69 -11.41 -11.79 -13.22
C ILE A 69 -12.94 -11.79 -13.29
N ASP A 70 -13.57 -10.70 -12.88
CA ASP A 70 -15.03 -10.56 -12.90
C ASP A 70 -15.60 -10.65 -14.33
N ASN A 71 -15.03 -9.92 -15.30
CA ASN A 71 -15.46 -9.95 -16.69
C ASN A 71 -15.22 -11.29 -17.40
N TYR A 72 -14.11 -11.96 -17.09
CA TYR A 72 -13.81 -13.28 -17.67
C TYR A 72 -14.76 -14.35 -17.18
N PHE A 73 -15.30 -14.18 -15.97
CA PHE A 73 -16.12 -15.18 -15.32
C PHE A 73 -17.62 -14.85 -15.22
N GLU A 74 -18.02 -13.64 -15.61
CA GLU A 74 -19.42 -13.21 -15.62
C GLU A 74 -20.33 -14.07 -16.55
N GLY A 75 -19.72 -14.81 -17.48
CA GLY A 75 -20.40 -15.74 -18.39
C GLY A 75 -20.32 -17.21 -18.00
N LEU A 76 -19.54 -17.56 -16.97
CA LEU A 76 -19.43 -18.95 -16.52
C LEU A 76 -20.54 -19.23 -15.50
N SER A 77 -21.55 -19.97 -15.95
CA SER A 77 -22.64 -20.46 -15.08
C SER A 77 -22.10 -21.42 -14.01
N GLU A 78 -22.93 -21.77 -13.00
CA GLU A 78 -22.64 -22.77 -11.96
C GLU A 78 -22.36 -24.20 -12.51
N SER A 79 -22.14 -24.33 -13.82
CA SER A 79 -21.76 -25.59 -14.48
C SER A 79 -20.31 -25.98 -14.16
N ASP A 80 -20.02 -27.26 -14.22
CA ASP A 80 -18.67 -27.78 -14.10
C ASP A 80 -17.76 -27.18 -15.20
N ILE A 81 -16.64 -26.59 -14.80
CA ILE A 81 -15.66 -26.01 -15.71
C ILE A 81 -14.61 -27.05 -16.11
N GLY A 82 -13.94 -26.79 -17.23
CA GLY A 82 -12.85 -27.62 -17.71
C GLY A 82 -11.58 -27.53 -16.83
N LYS A 83 -10.68 -28.49 -16.96
CA LYS A 83 -9.42 -28.55 -16.21
C LYS A 83 -8.54 -27.31 -16.46
N GLU A 84 -8.44 -26.88 -17.71
CA GLU A 84 -7.62 -25.71 -18.07
C GLU A 84 -8.19 -24.43 -17.49
N GLU A 85 -9.50 -24.30 -17.50
CA GLU A 85 -10.21 -23.16 -16.89
C GLU A 85 -10.03 -23.15 -15.37
N ALA A 86 -10.16 -24.29 -14.70
CA ALA A 86 -9.92 -24.42 -13.28
C ALA A 86 -8.49 -24.02 -12.91
N ASN A 87 -7.50 -24.49 -13.66
CA ASN A 87 -6.09 -24.13 -13.48
C ASN A 87 -5.84 -22.62 -13.73
N SER A 88 -6.49 -22.07 -14.75
CA SER A 88 -6.38 -20.63 -15.06
C SER A 88 -6.98 -19.79 -13.93
N MET A 89 -8.15 -20.14 -13.42
CA MET A 89 -8.79 -19.46 -12.29
C MET A 89 -7.91 -19.43 -11.05
N ILE A 90 -7.38 -20.58 -10.66
CA ILE A 90 -6.49 -20.66 -9.49
C ILE A 90 -5.25 -19.79 -9.69
N ARG A 91 -4.65 -19.81 -10.87
CA ARG A 91 -3.48 -18.98 -11.17
C ARG A 91 -3.79 -17.49 -11.05
N GLU A 92 -4.90 -17.03 -11.63
CA GLU A 92 -5.29 -15.62 -11.60
C GLU A 92 -5.61 -15.14 -10.18
N VAL A 93 -6.34 -15.94 -9.41
CA VAL A 93 -6.65 -15.60 -8.01
C VAL A 93 -5.39 -15.52 -7.16
N LEU A 94 -4.47 -16.49 -7.30
CA LEU A 94 -3.20 -16.45 -6.57
C LEU A 94 -2.28 -15.30 -7.02
N ASN A 95 -2.35 -14.88 -8.29
CA ASN A 95 -1.67 -13.66 -8.74
C ASN A 95 -2.24 -12.42 -8.04
N HIS A 96 -3.55 -12.32 -7.95
CA HIS A 96 -4.22 -11.25 -7.23
C HIS A 96 -3.83 -11.22 -5.76
N ASP A 97 -3.88 -12.38 -5.08
CA ASP A 97 -3.49 -12.50 -3.68
C ASP A 97 -2.03 -12.11 -3.45
N SER A 98 -1.12 -12.48 -4.38
CA SER A 98 0.28 -12.04 -4.34
C SER A 98 0.41 -10.51 -4.29
N VAL A 99 -0.35 -9.81 -5.12
CA VAL A 99 -0.33 -8.33 -5.16
C VAL A 99 -0.87 -7.74 -3.85
N LEU A 100 -1.95 -8.30 -3.31
CA LEU A 100 -2.52 -7.87 -2.02
C LEU A 100 -1.53 -8.07 -0.86
N ILE A 101 -0.88 -9.23 -0.80
CA ILE A 101 0.10 -9.55 0.23
C ILE A 101 1.26 -8.55 0.21
N LYS A 102 1.84 -8.29 -0.97
CA LYS A 102 2.90 -7.31 -1.16
C LYS A 102 2.47 -5.91 -0.69
N TYR A 103 1.26 -5.50 -1.07
CA TYR A 103 0.68 -4.23 -0.64
C TYR A 103 0.58 -4.15 0.89
N TYR A 104 0.06 -5.18 1.54
CA TYR A 104 -0.11 -5.17 2.99
C TYR A 104 1.21 -5.22 3.75
N ILE A 105 2.22 -5.93 3.27
CA ILE A 105 3.57 -5.89 3.86
C ILE A 105 4.10 -4.46 3.85
N ILE A 106 4.06 -3.79 2.70
CA ILE A 106 4.54 -2.41 2.56
C ILE A 106 3.75 -1.47 3.48
N ARG A 107 2.43 -1.63 3.53
CA ARG A 107 1.54 -0.81 4.37
C ARG A 107 1.85 -0.98 5.85
N VAL A 108 1.95 -2.23 6.35
CA VAL A 108 2.27 -2.50 7.74
C VAL A 108 3.65 -1.96 8.10
N ARG A 109 4.64 -2.10 7.21
CA ARG A 109 5.97 -1.53 7.41
C ARG A 109 6.00 -0.02 7.45
N SER A 110 5.11 0.65 6.73
CA SER A 110 5.01 2.12 6.73
C SER A 110 4.35 2.68 8.00
N GLU A 111 3.60 1.87 8.71
CA GLU A 111 2.99 2.25 9.97
C GLU A 111 4.05 2.26 11.08
N ASN A 112 4.18 3.37 11.82
CA ASN A 112 5.23 3.59 12.83
C ASN A 112 5.10 2.69 14.09
N HIS A 113 4.14 1.76 14.12
CA HIS A 113 3.80 0.91 15.28
C HIS A 113 4.35 -0.52 15.20
N ILE A 114 5.39 -0.78 14.39
CA ILE A 114 6.05 -2.11 14.31
C ILE A 114 6.66 -2.54 15.67
N SER A 115 6.81 -1.61 16.61
CA SER A 115 7.30 -1.90 17.97
C SER A 115 6.33 -2.74 18.80
N ASP A 116 5.04 -2.75 18.48
CA ASP A 116 4.03 -3.61 19.11
C ASP A 116 3.87 -4.90 18.27
N LYS A 117 4.65 -5.89 18.66
CA LYS A 117 4.71 -7.18 17.96
C LYS A 117 3.36 -7.90 17.97
N GLU A 118 2.70 -7.96 19.11
CA GLU A 118 1.42 -8.65 19.29
C GLU A 118 0.32 -8.04 18.40
N ASN A 119 0.22 -6.71 18.37
CA ASN A 119 -0.74 -6.00 17.53
C ASN A 119 -0.44 -6.20 16.03
N THR A 120 0.83 -6.22 15.66
CA THR A 120 1.26 -6.48 14.28
C THR A 120 0.88 -7.89 13.83
N GLU A 121 1.14 -8.90 14.65
CA GLU A 121 0.78 -10.29 14.38
C GLU A 121 -0.74 -10.46 14.22
N LEU A 122 -1.52 -9.92 15.14
CA LEU A 122 -3.01 -9.94 15.06
C LEU A 122 -3.51 -9.25 13.78
N LYS A 123 -2.89 -8.16 13.39
CA LYS A 123 -3.24 -7.43 12.17
C LYS A 123 -2.98 -8.29 10.93
N ILE A 124 -1.83 -8.95 10.84
CA ILE A 124 -1.48 -9.83 9.73
C ILE A 124 -2.45 -11.02 9.67
N GLN A 125 -2.75 -11.64 10.80
CA GLN A 125 -3.72 -12.75 10.86
C GLN A 125 -5.09 -12.33 10.32
N ARG A 126 -5.57 -11.14 10.66
CA ARG A 126 -6.85 -10.61 10.14
C ARG A 126 -6.79 -10.39 8.62
N ILE A 127 -5.68 -9.81 8.14
CA ILE A 127 -5.48 -9.59 6.70
C ILE A 127 -5.51 -10.91 5.94
N LEU A 128 -4.76 -11.89 6.38
CA LEU A 128 -4.71 -13.22 5.74
C LEU A 128 -6.05 -13.93 5.78
N LYS A 129 -6.74 -13.87 6.91
CA LYS A 129 -8.08 -14.44 7.04
C LYS A 129 -9.06 -13.81 6.04
N ASN A 130 -8.98 -12.50 5.83
CA ASN A 130 -9.85 -11.79 4.88
C ASN A 130 -9.51 -12.20 3.44
N ILE A 131 -8.23 -12.11 3.03
CA ILE A 131 -7.78 -12.52 1.70
C ILE A 131 -8.25 -13.94 1.42
N HIS A 132 -7.99 -14.87 2.35
CA HIS A 132 -8.36 -16.25 2.19
C HIS A 132 -9.88 -16.46 2.09
N SER A 133 -10.66 -15.78 2.93
CA SER A 133 -12.13 -15.86 2.90
C SER A 133 -12.68 -15.38 1.55
N GLU A 134 -12.14 -14.29 1.01
CA GLU A 134 -12.53 -13.74 -0.30
C GLU A 134 -12.16 -14.71 -1.42
N THR A 135 -10.92 -15.21 -1.43
CA THR A 135 -10.42 -16.19 -2.39
C THR A 135 -11.25 -17.48 -2.39
N SER A 136 -11.49 -18.03 -1.21
CA SER A 136 -12.31 -19.24 -1.06
C SER A 136 -13.75 -19.01 -1.51
N THR A 137 -14.36 -17.88 -1.12
CA THR A 137 -15.71 -17.51 -1.52
C THR A 137 -15.83 -17.37 -3.03
N PHE A 138 -14.84 -16.76 -3.67
CA PHE A 138 -14.80 -16.61 -5.11
C PHE A 138 -14.68 -17.98 -5.80
N LEU A 139 -13.69 -18.79 -5.41
CA LEU A 139 -13.44 -20.09 -6.02
C LEU A 139 -14.58 -21.09 -5.80
N ASN A 140 -15.32 -20.98 -4.69
CA ASN A 140 -16.47 -21.84 -4.42
C ASN A 140 -17.68 -21.58 -5.34
N LYS A 141 -17.69 -20.47 -6.10
CA LYS A 141 -18.69 -20.23 -7.14
C LYS A 141 -18.52 -21.19 -8.34
N PHE A 142 -17.33 -21.76 -8.53
CA PHE A 142 -16.99 -22.62 -9.65
C PHE A 142 -16.80 -24.06 -9.21
N ARG A 143 -17.18 -24.97 -10.07
CA ARG A 143 -17.10 -26.42 -9.79
C ARG A 143 -16.22 -27.09 -10.82
N TYR A 144 -15.40 -28.00 -10.35
CA TYR A 144 -14.61 -28.91 -11.17
C TYR A 144 -14.87 -30.33 -10.69
N LYS A 145 -15.27 -31.26 -11.59
CA LYS A 145 -15.70 -32.59 -11.25
C LYS A 145 -16.73 -32.61 -10.10
N SER A 146 -17.74 -31.76 -10.21
CA SER A 146 -18.82 -31.59 -9.23
C SER A 146 -18.41 -31.15 -7.83
N LYS A 147 -17.14 -30.71 -7.64
CA LYS A 147 -16.64 -30.16 -6.37
C LYS A 147 -16.31 -28.70 -6.53
N PRO A 148 -16.60 -27.84 -5.52
CA PRO A 148 -16.18 -26.45 -5.53
C PRO A 148 -14.65 -26.34 -5.65
N LEU A 149 -14.14 -25.37 -6.42
CA LEU A 149 -12.68 -25.19 -6.58
C LEU A 149 -11.96 -24.85 -5.27
N GLY A 150 -12.64 -24.17 -4.34
CA GLY A 150 -12.07 -23.86 -3.03
C GLY A 150 -11.68 -25.08 -2.20
N VAL A 151 -12.25 -26.26 -2.47
CA VAL A 151 -11.89 -27.51 -1.76
C VAL A 151 -10.47 -27.97 -2.08
N TYR A 152 -9.91 -27.53 -3.22
CA TYR A 152 -8.55 -27.89 -3.60
C TYR A 152 -7.48 -27.06 -2.90
N LEU A 153 -7.88 -25.95 -2.24
CA LEU A 153 -6.98 -25.11 -1.47
C LEU A 153 -6.67 -25.75 -0.11
N ASP A 154 -5.40 -25.72 0.29
CA ASP A 154 -4.98 -26.10 1.64
C ASP A 154 -4.82 -24.86 2.50
N VAL A 155 -5.95 -24.37 2.97
CA VAL A 155 -6.09 -23.09 3.62
C VAL A 155 -5.27 -22.93 4.89
N GLU A 156 -5.32 -23.94 5.73
CA GLU A 156 -4.70 -23.87 7.06
C GLU A 156 -3.18 -23.80 6.95
N THR A 157 -2.60 -24.76 6.26
CA THR A 157 -1.13 -24.86 6.07
C THR A 157 -0.58 -23.70 5.28
N ASP A 158 -1.28 -23.26 4.23
CA ASP A 158 -0.82 -22.17 3.38
C ASP A 158 -0.94 -20.82 4.08
N THR A 159 -1.97 -20.62 4.91
CA THR A 159 -2.12 -19.41 5.72
C THR A 159 -1.03 -19.30 6.78
N GLU A 160 -0.65 -20.38 7.43
CA GLU A 160 0.42 -20.39 8.43
C GLU A 160 1.79 -20.10 7.78
N ASN A 161 2.10 -20.73 6.67
CA ASN A 161 3.33 -20.49 5.93
C ASN A 161 3.41 -19.04 5.42
N LEU A 162 2.30 -18.52 4.91
CA LEU A 162 2.22 -17.15 4.43
C LEU A 162 2.31 -16.13 5.57
N PHE A 163 1.73 -16.43 6.72
CA PHE A 163 1.87 -15.62 7.94
C PHE A 163 3.34 -15.48 8.34
N ASN A 164 4.05 -16.59 8.41
CA ASN A 164 5.47 -16.60 8.75
C ASN A 164 6.31 -15.79 7.73
N LEU A 165 6.05 -15.97 6.43
CA LEU A 165 6.70 -15.21 5.37
C LEU A 165 6.44 -13.70 5.50
N MET A 166 5.19 -13.30 5.76
CA MET A 166 4.85 -11.88 5.95
C MET A 166 5.53 -11.28 7.18
N LEU A 167 5.57 -12.02 8.30
CA LEU A 167 6.28 -11.59 9.51
C LEU A 167 7.77 -11.38 9.23
N GLU A 168 8.41 -12.35 8.57
CA GLU A 168 9.81 -12.26 8.19
C GLU A 168 10.08 -10.98 7.40
N GLN A 169 9.29 -10.71 6.36
CA GLN A 169 9.45 -9.52 5.54
C GLN A 169 9.17 -8.21 6.28
N ILE A 170 8.23 -8.21 7.22
CA ILE A 170 7.87 -7.02 8.00
C ILE A 170 8.95 -6.67 9.02
N TYR A 171 9.58 -7.64 9.64
CA TYR A 171 10.59 -7.42 10.68
C TYR A 171 12.02 -7.26 10.15
N ILE A 172 12.28 -7.37 8.85
CA ILE A 172 13.58 -6.99 8.28
C ILE A 172 13.90 -5.54 8.65
N PRO A 173 15.06 -5.23 9.26
CA PRO A 173 15.47 -3.86 9.56
C PRO A 173 15.39 -2.94 8.33
N LYS A 174 15.06 -1.66 8.53
CA LYS A 174 14.83 -0.72 7.40
C LYS A 174 16.03 -0.61 6.47
N GLU A 175 17.23 -0.64 7.03
CA GLU A 175 18.51 -0.59 6.31
C GLU A 175 18.80 -1.82 5.44
N HIS A 176 18.18 -2.95 5.76
CA HIS A 176 18.36 -4.22 5.02
C HIS A 176 17.17 -4.59 4.14
N PHE A 177 16.07 -3.83 4.24
CA PHE A 177 14.87 -4.13 3.46
C PHE A 177 15.04 -3.73 2.00
N GLN A 178 14.91 -4.70 1.11
CA GLN A 178 14.91 -4.50 -0.33
C GLN A 178 13.58 -4.95 -0.93
N LEU A 179 12.90 -4.04 -1.62
CA LEU A 179 11.61 -4.31 -2.24
C LEU A 179 11.68 -5.46 -3.26
N SER A 180 12.77 -5.54 -4.03
CA SER A 180 13.00 -6.61 -5.01
C SER A 180 13.13 -7.99 -4.36
N GLN A 181 13.78 -8.08 -3.20
CA GLN A 181 13.92 -9.34 -2.46
C GLN A 181 12.57 -9.79 -1.88
N MET A 182 11.81 -8.85 -1.31
CA MET A 182 10.44 -9.13 -0.86
C MET A 182 9.56 -9.63 -2.02
N ASP A 183 9.57 -8.93 -3.16
CA ASP A 183 8.81 -9.31 -4.34
C ASP A 183 9.19 -10.72 -4.79
N GLN A 184 10.49 -11.04 -4.86
CA GLN A 184 10.98 -12.35 -5.26
C GLN A 184 10.56 -13.45 -4.27
N SER A 185 10.67 -13.21 -2.97
CA SER A 185 10.29 -14.18 -1.92
C SER A 185 8.80 -14.53 -2.01
N ILE A 186 7.95 -13.52 -2.17
CA ILE A 186 6.50 -13.73 -2.30
C ILE A 186 6.17 -14.46 -3.60
N GLU A 187 6.79 -14.08 -4.71
CA GLU A 187 6.55 -14.75 -5.99
C GLU A 187 6.95 -16.21 -5.98
N LEU A 188 8.10 -16.54 -5.40
CA LEU A 188 8.55 -17.92 -5.27
C LEU A 188 7.56 -18.75 -4.42
N PHE A 189 7.10 -18.18 -3.31
CA PHE A 189 6.10 -18.82 -2.47
C PHE A 189 4.80 -19.08 -3.24
N MET A 190 4.27 -18.04 -3.91
CA MET A 190 3.02 -18.15 -4.68
C MET A 190 3.14 -19.07 -5.89
N GLN A 191 4.31 -19.18 -6.52
CA GLN A 191 4.57 -20.17 -7.56
C GLN A 191 4.51 -21.59 -7.01
N GLY A 192 5.06 -21.83 -5.80
CA GLY A 192 4.95 -23.11 -5.11
C GLY A 192 3.49 -23.51 -4.85
N LEU A 193 2.67 -22.56 -4.36
CA LEU A 193 1.24 -22.78 -4.16
C LEU A 193 0.52 -23.11 -5.46
N LYS A 194 0.75 -22.36 -6.53
CA LYS A 194 0.16 -22.60 -7.85
C LYS A 194 0.47 -24.00 -8.34
N LEU A 195 1.72 -24.42 -8.24
CA LEU A 195 2.13 -25.75 -8.65
C LEU A 195 1.42 -26.83 -7.83
N ASN A 196 1.34 -26.65 -6.51
CA ASN A 196 0.67 -27.60 -5.61
C ASN A 196 -0.82 -27.76 -5.97
N TYR A 197 -1.54 -26.65 -6.17
CA TYR A 197 -2.97 -26.70 -6.49
C TYR A 197 -3.25 -27.23 -7.88
N VAL A 198 -2.46 -26.84 -8.88
CA VAL A 198 -2.56 -27.41 -10.23
C VAL A 198 -2.35 -28.93 -10.19
N THR A 199 -1.36 -29.40 -9.42
CA THR A 199 -1.11 -30.84 -9.24
C THR A 199 -2.29 -31.54 -8.54
N LYS A 200 -2.91 -30.91 -7.54
CA LYS A 200 -4.11 -31.46 -6.89
C LYS A 200 -5.29 -31.61 -7.87
N ILE A 201 -5.50 -30.60 -8.74
CA ILE A 201 -6.52 -30.67 -9.78
C ILE A 201 -6.19 -31.74 -10.82
N GLU A 202 -4.91 -31.87 -11.18
CA GLU A 202 -4.46 -32.89 -12.13
C GLU A 202 -4.69 -34.31 -11.66
N ASN A 203 -4.50 -34.53 -10.38
CA ASN A 203 -4.62 -35.85 -9.75
C ASN A 203 -6.03 -36.18 -9.24
N SER A 204 -6.97 -35.26 -9.34
CA SER A 204 -8.36 -35.42 -8.93
C SER A 204 -9.24 -35.89 -10.07
#